data_01dab54c37b82c09e8e1fd724920bdc5
#
_entry.id   01dab54c37b82c09e8e1fd724920bdc5
#
_cell.length_a   1.000
_cell.length_b   1.000
_cell.length_c   1.000
_cell.angle_alpha   90.00
_cell.angle_beta   90.00
_cell.angle_gamma   90.00
#
_symmetry.space_group_name_H-M   'P 1'
#
loop_
_entity.id
_entity.type
_entity.pdbx_description
1 polymer ?
#
loop_
_entity_poly.entity_id
_entity_poly.type
_entity_poly.pdbx_seq_one_letter_code
_entity_poly.pdbx_strand_id
1 'polypeptide(L)'
;MRARILLCSAVLAGCTAAEPPASEALYFERLSALCNGEAYAGTLVSTDAVDAEFQSADMRMGPATCDGNTILIPFAVGEDRSRTWVITRTVDGVRLKHDHRHRDGTEDAVTQYGGDSDNTGSIADQNFPADDETKELFVREGLDVSIQNTWRVEIAPGEQFTYQMSRPERMFRVEFDLTQPVEAPPPTWGAAPIE
;
A
#
# COMPACT_ATOMS: atom_id res chain seq x y z
N MET A 1 -9.53 -55.82 54.13
CA MET A 1 -10.15 -55.20 52.93
C MET A 1 -9.70 -53.74 52.84
N ARG A 2 -8.83 -53.42 51.86
CA ARG A 2 -8.36 -52.05 51.64
C ARG A 2 -9.02 -51.54 50.34
N ALA A 3 -9.91 -50.55 50.50
CA ALA A 3 -10.57 -49.91 49.38
C ALA A 3 -9.56 -48.94 48.65
N ARG A 4 -9.40 -49.12 47.35
CA ARG A 4 -8.63 -48.18 46.48
C ARG A 4 -9.65 -47.19 45.89
N ILE A 5 -9.45 -45.91 46.21
CA ILE A 5 -10.19 -44.81 45.59
C ILE A 5 -9.45 -44.47 44.30
N LEU A 6 -10.09 -44.64 43.14
CA LEU A 6 -9.61 -44.10 41.86
C LEU A 6 -10.02 -42.60 41.78
N LEU A 7 -9.02 -41.73 41.77
CA LEU A 7 -9.23 -40.32 41.37
C LEU A 7 -9.29 -40.25 39.84
N CYS A 8 -10.44 -39.90 39.31
CA CYS A 8 -10.62 -39.58 37.89
C CYS A 8 -10.30 -38.10 37.69
N SER A 9 -9.14 -37.79 37.10
CA SER A 9 -8.77 -36.40 36.74
C SER A 9 -9.46 -36.05 35.43
N ALA A 10 -10.44 -35.15 35.49
CA ALA A 10 -11.05 -34.55 34.30
C ALA A 10 -10.11 -33.50 33.70
N VAL A 11 -9.62 -33.76 32.51
CA VAL A 11 -8.87 -32.77 31.71
C VAL A 11 -9.90 -31.84 31.05
N LEU A 12 -10.00 -30.62 31.53
CA LEU A 12 -10.74 -29.56 30.87
C LEU A 12 -9.93 -29.13 29.64
N ALA A 13 -10.36 -29.53 28.45
CA ALA A 13 -9.88 -28.95 27.20
C ALA A 13 -10.43 -27.51 27.07
N GLY A 14 -9.59 -26.56 27.41
CA GLY A 14 -9.89 -25.14 27.16
C GLY A 14 -9.92 -24.87 25.65
N CYS A 15 -11.10 -24.57 25.10
CA CYS A 15 -11.19 -23.92 23.79
C CYS A 15 -10.63 -22.50 23.95
N THR A 16 -9.40 -22.26 23.53
CA THR A 16 -8.89 -20.91 23.30
C THR A 16 -9.64 -20.37 22.08
N ALA A 17 -10.49 -19.37 22.29
CA ALA A 17 -11.05 -18.61 21.19
C ALA A 17 -9.88 -18.00 20.38
N ALA A 18 -9.92 -18.14 19.05
CA ALA A 18 -8.92 -17.50 18.19
C ALA A 18 -8.98 -15.98 18.43
N GLU A 19 -7.83 -15.39 18.62
CA GLU A 19 -7.72 -13.93 18.72
C GLU A 19 -8.20 -13.30 17.41
N PRO A 20 -9.00 -12.19 17.45
CA PRO A 20 -9.45 -11.54 16.22
C PRO A 20 -8.22 -11.13 15.39
N PRO A 21 -8.31 -11.17 14.06
CA PRO A 21 -7.21 -10.76 13.20
C PRO A 21 -6.84 -9.30 13.45
N ALA A 22 -5.56 -8.99 13.41
CA ALA A 22 -5.07 -7.62 13.54
C ALA A 22 -5.68 -6.70 12.47
N SER A 23 -5.82 -5.41 12.78
CA SER A 23 -6.43 -4.43 11.86
C SER A 23 -5.72 -4.40 10.50
N GLU A 24 -4.41 -4.60 10.48
CA GLU A 24 -3.57 -4.63 9.28
C GLU A 24 -3.88 -5.84 8.39
N ALA A 25 -4.19 -6.99 8.97
CA ALA A 25 -4.59 -8.17 8.19
C ALA A 25 -5.93 -7.94 7.48
N LEU A 26 -6.90 -7.35 8.18
CA LEU A 26 -8.20 -6.98 7.59
C LEU A 26 -8.06 -5.85 6.57
N TYR A 27 -7.18 -4.88 6.82
CA TYR A 27 -6.86 -3.82 5.87
C TYR A 27 -6.29 -4.39 4.57
N PHE A 28 -5.31 -5.30 4.64
CA PHE A 28 -4.74 -5.94 3.46
C PHE A 28 -5.79 -6.74 2.67
N GLU A 29 -6.70 -7.43 3.35
CA GLU A 29 -7.83 -8.13 2.72
C GLU A 29 -8.76 -7.15 1.98
N ARG A 30 -9.02 -5.97 2.54
CA ARG A 30 -9.81 -4.92 1.88
C ARG A 30 -9.11 -4.36 0.65
N LEU A 31 -7.78 -4.15 0.72
CA LEU A 31 -6.97 -3.75 -0.45
C LEU A 31 -7.02 -4.78 -1.58
N SER A 32 -7.15 -6.07 -1.25
CA SER A 32 -7.26 -7.14 -2.25
C SER A 32 -8.49 -7.01 -3.16
N ALA A 33 -9.47 -6.16 -2.82
CA ALA A 33 -10.56 -5.82 -3.70
C ALA A 33 -10.11 -5.08 -4.98
N LEU A 34 -8.91 -4.50 -4.99
CA LEU A 34 -8.29 -3.90 -6.19
C LEU A 34 -7.79 -4.95 -7.20
N CYS A 35 -7.72 -6.24 -6.79
CA CYS A 35 -7.30 -7.35 -7.64
C CYS A 35 -8.44 -7.81 -8.58
N ASN A 36 -9.16 -6.87 -9.15
CA ASN A 36 -10.36 -7.09 -9.97
C ASN A 36 -10.12 -6.92 -11.48
N GLY A 37 -8.89 -6.57 -11.88
CA GLY A 37 -8.51 -6.37 -13.28
C GLY A 37 -8.87 -4.99 -13.84
N GLU A 38 -9.42 -4.10 -13.02
CA GLU A 38 -9.86 -2.76 -13.43
C GLU A 38 -8.79 -1.69 -13.18
N ALA A 39 -8.90 -0.59 -13.92
CA ALA A 39 -8.12 0.63 -13.71
C ALA A 39 -9.06 1.80 -13.40
N TYR A 40 -8.54 2.82 -12.71
CA TYR A 40 -9.33 3.94 -12.21
C TYR A 40 -8.61 5.27 -12.43
N ALA A 41 -9.38 6.31 -12.77
CA ALA A 41 -8.86 7.66 -12.90
C ALA A 41 -8.64 8.31 -11.53
N GLY A 42 -7.52 9.04 -11.38
CA GLY A 42 -7.17 9.76 -10.19
C GLY A 42 -7.48 11.25 -10.28
N THR A 43 -7.88 11.83 -9.16
CA THR A 43 -8.08 13.28 -9.01
C THR A 43 -7.18 13.79 -7.89
N LEU A 44 -6.32 14.76 -8.19
CA LEU A 44 -5.56 15.49 -7.18
C LEU A 44 -6.51 16.37 -6.36
N VAL A 45 -6.56 16.15 -5.05
CA VAL A 45 -7.41 16.93 -4.13
C VAL A 45 -6.61 17.83 -3.20
N SER A 46 -5.29 17.66 -3.11
CA SER A 46 -4.38 18.60 -2.45
C SER A 46 -4.14 19.83 -3.32
N THR A 47 -3.74 20.94 -2.68
CA THR A 47 -3.65 22.26 -3.35
C THR A 47 -2.26 22.89 -3.29
N ASP A 48 -1.24 22.11 -2.97
CA ASP A 48 0.14 22.62 -2.95
C ASP A 48 0.59 23.06 -4.35
N ALA A 49 1.10 24.26 -4.46
CA ALA A 49 1.49 24.85 -5.75
C ALA A 49 2.59 24.03 -6.48
N VAL A 50 3.42 23.30 -5.74
CA VAL A 50 4.45 22.43 -6.32
C VAL A 50 3.86 21.26 -7.11
N ASP A 51 2.57 20.93 -6.88
CA ASP A 51 1.86 19.84 -7.58
C ASP A 51 1.00 20.32 -8.74
N ALA A 52 1.14 21.58 -9.16
CA ALA A 52 0.30 22.15 -10.21
C ALA A 52 0.26 21.33 -11.51
N GLU A 53 1.35 20.65 -11.83
CA GLU A 53 1.43 19.74 -13.00
C GLU A 53 0.47 18.54 -12.90
N PHE A 54 0.21 18.03 -11.67
CA PHE A 54 -0.71 16.92 -11.45
C PHE A 54 -2.19 17.35 -11.52
N GLN A 55 -2.52 18.63 -11.36
CA GLN A 55 -3.90 19.11 -11.36
C GLN A 55 -4.60 18.91 -12.71
N SER A 56 -3.85 18.92 -13.81
CA SER A 56 -4.37 18.73 -15.16
C SER A 56 -3.88 17.42 -15.81
N ALA A 57 -3.09 16.64 -15.10
CA ALA A 57 -2.55 15.39 -15.62
C ALA A 57 -3.62 14.29 -15.63
N ASP A 58 -3.60 13.47 -16.68
CA ASP A 58 -4.36 12.21 -16.71
C ASP A 58 -3.69 11.20 -15.78
N MET A 59 -4.20 11.07 -14.56
CA MET A 59 -3.70 10.13 -13.58
C MET A 59 -4.54 8.87 -13.59
N ARG A 60 -3.89 7.70 -13.67
CA ARG A 60 -4.56 6.40 -13.65
C ARG A 60 -3.82 5.42 -12.77
N MET A 61 -4.55 4.65 -11.98
CA MET A 61 -3.99 3.52 -11.25
C MET A 61 -4.56 2.18 -11.75
N GLY A 62 -3.78 1.11 -11.60
CA GLY A 62 -4.21 -0.25 -11.95
C GLY A 62 -4.04 -0.60 -13.43
N PRO A 63 -4.45 -1.79 -13.85
CA PRO A 63 -4.95 -2.89 -13.00
C PRO A 63 -3.92 -3.36 -11.97
N ALA A 64 -4.38 -3.67 -10.78
CA ALA A 64 -3.50 -4.22 -9.75
C ALA A 64 -3.18 -5.69 -10.04
N THR A 65 -1.94 -6.10 -9.77
CA THR A 65 -1.49 -7.49 -9.81
C THR A 65 -1.26 -8.00 -8.39
N CYS A 66 -1.78 -9.20 -8.09
CA CYS A 66 -1.80 -9.74 -6.75
C CYS A 66 -1.29 -11.17 -6.71
N ASP A 67 -0.44 -11.51 -5.74
CA ASP A 67 0.13 -12.86 -5.58
C ASP A 67 -0.17 -13.50 -4.21
N GLY A 68 -1.17 -12.99 -3.50
CA GLY A 68 -1.60 -13.46 -2.18
C GLY A 68 -0.96 -12.71 -1.01
N ASN A 69 0.30 -12.32 -1.08
CA ASN A 69 0.99 -11.52 -0.05
C ASN A 69 1.40 -10.13 -0.53
N THR A 70 1.37 -9.90 -1.83
CA THR A 70 1.79 -8.61 -2.43
C THR A 70 0.74 -8.14 -3.41
N ILE A 71 0.45 -6.85 -3.36
CA ILE A 71 -0.40 -6.13 -4.29
C ILE A 71 0.47 -5.10 -4.98
N LEU A 72 0.62 -5.20 -6.29
CA LEU A 72 1.31 -4.24 -7.14
C LEU A 72 0.27 -3.34 -7.80
N ILE A 73 0.32 -2.05 -7.53
CA ILE A 73 -0.63 -1.08 -8.08
C ILE A 73 0.14 -0.11 -8.98
N PRO A 74 0.09 -0.29 -10.31
CA PRO A 74 0.63 0.68 -11.26
C PRO A 74 0.02 2.06 -11.08
N PHE A 75 0.83 3.12 -11.18
CA PHE A 75 0.36 4.50 -11.18
C PHE A 75 1.00 5.27 -12.32
N ALA A 76 0.19 5.65 -13.30
CA ALA A 76 0.58 6.43 -14.48
C ALA A 76 0.14 7.89 -14.33
N VAL A 77 0.95 8.81 -14.83
CA VAL A 77 0.67 10.25 -14.89
C VAL A 77 0.94 10.70 -16.33
N GLY A 78 -0.09 10.79 -17.15
CA GLY A 78 0.05 10.96 -18.60
C GLY A 78 0.87 9.81 -19.20
N GLU A 79 1.97 10.16 -19.88
CA GLU A 79 2.88 9.18 -20.49
C GLU A 79 3.93 8.61 -19.50
N ASP A 80 4.02 9.17 -18.29
CA ASP A 80 4.94 8.68 -17.27
C ASP A 80 4.35 7.48 -16.52
N ARG A 81 4.95 6.32 -16.75
CA ARG A 81 4.57 5.01 -16.20
C ARG A 81 5.66 4.41 -15.33
N SER A 82 6.43 5.29 -14.69
CA SER A 82 7.59 4.91 -13.88
C SER A 82 7.22 4.29 -12.52
N ARG A 83 5.98 4.43 -12.04
CA ARG A 83 5.61 4.22 -10.64
C ARG A 83 4.76 2.98 -10.45
N THR A 84 5.11 2.19 -9.42
CA THR A 84 4.25 1.12 -8.89
C THR A 84 4.27 1.18 -7.37
N TRP A 85 3.10 1.23 -6.75
CA TRP A 85 2.98 0.99 -5.31
C TRP A 85 3.01 -0.50 -5.05
N VAL A 86 3.93 -0.91 -4.17
CA VAL A 86 4.14 -2.30 -3.76
C VAL A 86 3.66 -2.43 -2.32
N ILE A 87 2.53 -3.08 -2.11
CA ILE A 87 1.96 -3.29 -0.79
C ILE A 87 2.11 -4.76 -0.42
N THR A 88 2.85 -5.05 0.64
CA THR A 88 3.19 -6.42 1.04
C THR A 88 2.69 -6.70 2.46
N ARG A 89 2.01 -7.83 2.65
CA ARG A 89 1.69 -8.36 3.97
C ARG A 89 2.97 -8.88 4.62
N THR A 90 3.25 -8.46 5.83
CA THR A 90 4.38 -8.90 6.64
C THR A 90 3.89 -9.67 7.88
N VAL A 91 4.81 -10.20 8.68
CA VAL A 91 4.46 -10.85 9.95
C VAL A 91 3.99 -9.84 11.01
N ASP A 92 4.41 -8.59 10.90
CA ASP A 92 4.15 -7.52 11.86
C ASP A 92 3.11 -6.49 11.37
N GLY A 93 2.57 -6.69 10.14
CA GLY A 93 1.59 -5.75 9.58
C GLY A 93 1.62 -5.69 8.07
N VAL A 94 1.67 -4.48 7.53
CA VAL A 94 1.70 -4.20 6.09
C VAL A 94 2.84 -3.25 5.77
N ARG A 95 3.52 -3.48 4.65
CA ARG A 95 4.61 -2.63 4.13
C ARG A 95 4.18 -1.97 2.84
N LEU A 96 4.46 -0.68 2.70
CA LEU A 96 4.37 0.05 1.45
C LEU A 96 5.77 0.40 0.95
N LYS A 97 6.07 0.03 -0.29
CA LYS A 97 7.25 0.50 -1.02
C LYS A 97 6.83 1.08 -2.37
N HIS A 98 7.68 1.96 -2.91
CA HIS A 98 7.50 2.59 -4.21
C HIS A 98 8.57 2.07 -5.14
N ASP A 99 8.17 1.30 -6.16
CA ASP A 99 9.07 0.90 -7.25
C ASP A 99 9.02 1.97 -8.34
N HIS A 100 10.19 2.58 -8.60
CA HIS A 100 10.36 3.56 -9.67
C HIS A 100 11.34 3.03 -10.71
N ARG A 101 10.95 3.13 -11.98
CA ARG A 101 11.73 2.62 -13.10
C ARG A 101 11.89 3.64 -14.21
N HIS A 102 13.05 3.60 -14.86
CA HIS A 102 13.27 4.30 -16.11
C HIS A 102 12.50 3.64 -17.27
N ARG A 103 12.39 4.36 -18.39
CA ARG A 103 11.66 3.88 -19.57
C ARG A 103 12.22 2.56 -20.15
N ASP A 104 13.49 2.26 -19.95
CA ASP A 104 14.14 1.02 -20.36
C ASP A 104 13.94 -0.14 -19.36
N GLY A 105 13.22 0.11 -18.25
CA GLY A 105 12.91 -0.86 -17.19
C GLY A 105 13.97 -0.97 -16.12
N THR A 106 15.08 -0.24 -16.20
CA THR A 106 16.07 -0.19 -15.11
C THR A 106 15.52 0.58 -13.91
N GLU A 107 16.01 0.26 -12.72
CA GLU A 107 15.61 0.95 -11.49
C GLU A 107 16.10 2.39 -11.47
N ASP A 108 15.24 3.30 -11.00
CA ASP A 108 15.63 4.68 -10.68
C ASP A 108 16.53 4.70 -9.43
N ALA A 109 17.40 5.71 -9.31
CA ALA A 109 18.22 5.91 -8.12
C ALA A 109 17.34 6.09 -6.84
N VAL A 110 16.17 6.72 -7.01
CA VAL A 110 15.17 6.90 -5.94
C VAL A 110 14.04 5.91 -6.12
N THR A 111 14.28 4.66 -5.72
CA THR A 111 13.31 3.56 -5.80
C THR A 111 13.26 2.76 -4.49
N GLN A 112 12.26 1.89 -4.32
CA GLN A 112 12.05 1.02 -3.15
C GLN A 112 11.95 1.77 -1.81
N TYR A 113 11.59 3.06 -1.85
CA TYR A 113 11.36 3.86 -0.65
C TYR A 113 9.94 3.64 -0.10
N GLY A 114 9.77 3.84 1.21
CA GLY A 114 8.50 3.63 1.91
C GLY A 114 8.71 3.24 3.37
N GLY A 115 7.86 2.39 3.91
CA GLY A 115 7.99 1.89 5.28
C GLY A 115 6.91 0.90 5.67
N ASP A 116 7.00 0.42 6.91
CA ASP A 116 6.01 -0.45 7.53
C ASP A 116 4.86 0.37 8.14
N SER A 117 3.67 -0.24 8.25
CA SER A 117 2.55 0.35 8.96
C SER A 117 2.93 0.62 10.43
N ASP A 118 2.54 1.80 10.93
CA ASP A 118 2.87 2.25 12.30
C ASP A 118 1.83 1.83 13.35
N ASN A 119 0.86 1.00 12.97
CA ASN A 119 -0.23 0.51 13.81
C ASN A 119 -1.16 1.61 14.36
N THR A 120 -1.13 2.82 13.81
CA THR A 120 -2.04 3.91 14.16
C THR A 120 -3.26 3.98 13.24
N GLY A 121 -3.29 3.15 12.20
CA GLY A 121 -4.37 3.07 11.23
C GLY A 121 -5.59 2.25 11.69
N SER A 122 -6.45 1.97 10.74
CA SER A 122 -7.66 1.17 10.92
C SER A 122 -7.78 0.11 9.82
N ILE A 123 -8.86 -0.65 9.82
CA ILE A 123 -9.17 -1.57 8.73
C ILE A 123 -9.44 -0.85 7.39
N ALA A 124 -9.60 0.46 7.39
CA ALA A 124 -9.87 1.25 6.18
C ALA A 124 -8.66 2.06 5.73
N ASP A 125 -7.67 2.25 6.57
CA ASP A 125 -6.50 3.08 6.28
C ASP A 125 -5.28 2.66 7.09
N GLN A 126 -4.08 2.84 6.52
CA GLN A 126 -2.82 2.65 7.23
C GLN A 126 -1.84 3.78 6.91
N ASN A 127 -0.99 4.12 7.90
CA ASN A 127 0.10 5.06 7.77
C ASN A 127 1.43 4.31 7.67
N PHE A 128 2.30 4.80 6.79
CA PHE A 128 3.59 4.21 6.46
C PHE A 128 4.67 5.29 6.58
N PRO A 129 5.22 5.57 7.78
CA PRO A 129 6.33 6.51 7.91
C PRO A 129 7.57 5.97 7.19
N ALA A 130 8.41 6.87 6.67
CA ALA A 130 9.67 6.50 6.04
C ALA A 130 10.52 5.65 6.99
N ASP A 131 10.87 4.43 6.57
CA ASP A 131 11.76 3.56 7.32
C ASP A 131 13.23 4.02 7.24
N ASP A 132 14.11 3.37 7.97
CA ASP A 132 15.51 3.82 8.05
C ASP A 132 16.24 3.65 6.71
N GLU A 133 15.94 2.60 5.92
CA GLU A 133 16.49 2.42 4.58
C GLU A 133 16.06 3.55 3.65
N THR A 134 14.81 3.97 3.74
CA THR A 134 14.25 5.10 2.97
C THR A 134 14.90 6.42 3.37
N LYS A 135 15.09 6.66 4.68
CA LYS A 135 15.78 7.87 5.17
C LYS A 135 17.23 7.93 4.69
N GLU A 136 17.96 6.80 4.77
CA GLU A 136 19.33 6.70 4.26
C GLU A 136 19.39 6.94 2.75
N LEU A 137 18.47 6.37 1.99
CA LEU A 137 18.32 6.62 0.56
C LEU A 137 18.11 8.11 0.28
N PHE A 138 17.17 8.75 0.95
CA PHE A 138 16.84 10.16 0.71
C PHE A 138 18.00 11.10 1.05
N VAL A 139 18.72 10.84 2.15
CA VAL A 139 19.94 11.61 2.48
C VAL A 139 21.01 11.44 1.40
N ARG A 140 21.25 10.21 0.94
CA ARG A 140 22.24 9.93 -0.12
C ARG A 140 21.92 10.64 -1.43
N GLU A 141 20.63 10.74 -1.76
CA GLU A 141 20.15 11.36 -3.01
C GLU A 141 19.83 12.87 -2.86
N GLY A 142 20.16 13.48 -1.70
CA GLY A 142 19.97 14.93 -1.46
C GLY A 142 18.50 15.32 -1.25
N LEU A 143 17.67 14.40 -0.78
CA LEU A 143 16.24 14.59 -0.52
C LEU A 143 15.94 14.71 0.98
N ASP A 144 16.79 15.41 1.73
CA ASP A 144 16.75 15.49 3.20
C ASP A 144 15.38 15.87 3.77
N VAL A 145 14.62 16.73 3.10
CA VAL A 145 13.27 17.11 3.53
C VAL A 145 12.28 15.95 3.47
N SER A 146 12.56 14.92 2.70
CA SER A 146 11.69 13.76 2.48
C SER A 146 11.87 12.66 3.52
N ILE A 147 12.88 12.74 4.40
CA ILE A 147 13.05 11.78 5.51
C ILE A 147 11.88 11.80 6.51
N GLN A 148 11.07 12.89 6.50
CA GLN A 148 9.89 13.03 7.34
C GLN A 148 8.59 12.61 6.64
N ASN A 149 8.67 12.06 5.43
CA ASN A 149 7.48 11.61 4.73
C ASN A 149 6.77 10.49 5.49
N THR A 150 5.47 10.63 5.55
CA THR A 150 4.54 9.56 5.90
C THR A 150 3.56 9.40 4.76
N TRP A 151 3.42 8.18 4.27
CA TRP A 151 2.39 7.84 3.32
C TRP A 151 1.16 7.30 4.05
N ARG A 152 -0.01 7.61 3.52
CA ARG A 152 -1.28 7.06 3.99
C ARG A 152 -2.02 6.49 2.79
N VAL A 153 -2.50 5.27 2.94
CA VAL A 153 -3.33 4.62 1.94
C VAL A 153 -4.67 4.26 2.57
N GLU A 154 -5.75 4.70 1.94
CA GLU A 154 -7.12 4.46 2.40
C GLU A 154 -7.86 3.61 1.36
N ILE A 155 -8.74 2.71 1.83
CA ILE A 155 -9.55 1.84 0.99
C ILE A 155 -10.97 1.69 1.50
N ALA A 156 -11.94 2.11 0.70
CA ALA A 156 -13.34 1.73 0.78
C ALA A 156 -13.64 0.84 -0.44
N PRO A 157 -13.65 -0.51 -0.30
CA PRO A 157 -13.74 -1.44 -1.42
C PRO A 157 -14.96 -1.16 -2.29
N GLY A 158 -14.74 -1.02 -3.62
CA GLY A 158 -15.78 -0.70 -4.59
C GLY A 158 -16.30 0.73 -4.55
N GLU A 159 -15.75 1.59 -3.69
CA GLU A 159 -16.14 2.99 -3.55
C GLU A 159 -14.96 3.93 -3.83
N GLN A 160 -13.89 3.86 -3.03
CA GLN A 160 -12.78 4.80 -3.14
C GLN A 160 -11.45 4.17 -2.71
N PHE A 161 -10.39 4.54 -3.42
CA PHE A 161 -9.00 4.37 -2.99
C PHE A 161 -8.36 5.75 -2.89
N THR A 162 -7.51 5.95 -1.86
CA THR A 162 -6.79 7.20 -1.69
C THR A 162 -5.33 6.94 -1.38
N TYR A 163 -4.47 7.67 -2.07
CA TYR A 163 -3.04 7.74 -1.78
C TYR A 163 -2.69 9.14 -1.32
N GLN A 164 -2.02 9.23 -0.18
CA GLN A 164 -1.52 10.50 0.37
C GLN A 164 -0.06 10.37 0.76
N MET A 165 0.74 11.39 0.48
CA MET A 165 2.05 11.63 1.08
C MET A 165 1.99 12.93 1.86
N SER A 166 2.50 12.93 3.09
CA SER A 166 2.54 14.12 3.94
C SER A 166 3.86 14.22 4.70
N ARG A 167 4.25 15.45 5.00
CA ARG A 167 5.30 15.86 5.92
C ARG A 167 4.99 17.26 6.43
N PRO A 168 5.73 17.87 7.39
CA PRO A 168 5.47 19.25 7.80
C PRO A 168 5.35 20.20 6.61
N GLU A 169 4.27 20.99 6.59
CA GLU A 169 3.95 21.99 5.57
C GLU A 169 3.78 21.43 4.14
N ARG A 170 3.55 20.11 3.98
CA ARG A 170 3.42 19.47 2.66
C ARG A 170 2.41 18.34 2.69
N MET A 171 1.49 18.34 1.73
CA MET A 171 0.58 17.23 1.48
C MET A 171 0.35 17.06 -0.03
N PHE A 172 0.47 15.82 -0.49
CA PHE A 172 0.04 15.37 -1.81
C PHE A 172 -1.03 14.31 -1.61
N ARG A 173 -2.23 14.48 -2.18
CA ARG A 173 -3.35 13.55 -2.03
C ARG A 173 -4.07 13.36 -3.35
N VAL A 174 -4.19 12.11 -3.77
CA VAL A 174 -4.94 11.69 -4.96
C VAL A 174 -6.04 10.72 -4.55
N GLU A 175 -7.23 10.92 -5.07
CA GLU A 175 -8.40 10.07 -4.86
C GLU A 175 -8.81 9.39 -6.17
N PHE A 176 -9.23 8.13 -6.08
CA PHE A 176 -9.67 7.29 -7.19
C PHE A 176 -11.07 6.78 -6.88
N ASP A 177 -12.02 7.08 -7.76
CA ASP A 177 -13.40 6.59 -7.69
C ASP A 177 -13.46 5.16 -8.24
N LEU A 178 -13.62 4.18 -7.35
CA LEU A 178 -13.66 2.76 -7.71
C LEU A 178 -15.03 2.34 -8.29
N THR A 179 -16.00 3.24 -8.33
CA THR A 179 -17.30 2.99 -8.97
C THR A 179 -17.26 3.22 -10.49
N GLN A 180 -16.19 3.84 -11.00
CA GLN A 180 -16.04 4.27 -12.38
C GLN A 180 -14.74 3.71 -13.00
N PRO A 181 -14.72 2.43 -13.42
CA PRO A 181 -13.57 1.89 -14.13
C PRO A 181 -13.28 2.66 -15.42
N VAL A 182 -12.01 2.79 -15.77
CA VAL A 182 -11.53 3.45 -16.99
C VAL A 182 -10.66 2.49 -17.81
N GLU A 183 -10.33 2.89 -19.04
CA GLU A 183 -9.36 2.15 -19.85
C GLU A 183 -8.00 2.10 -19.11
N ALA A 184 -7.45 0.89 -19.00
CA ALA A 184 -6.15 0.69 -18.35
C ALA A 184 -5.03 1.45 -19.11
N PRO A 185 -4.12 2.12 -18.39
CA PRO A 185 -2.93 2.67 -19.04
C PRO A 185 -2.07 1.54 -19.60
N PRO A 186 -1.17 1.83 -20.56
CA PRO A 186 -0.18 0.85 -20.97
C PRO A 186 0.65 0.37 -19.75
N PRO A 187 1.23 -0.84 -19.77
CA PRO A 187 1.99 -1.39 -18.65
C PRO A 187 3.08 -0.45 -18.14
N THR A 188 3.37 -0.49 -16.83
CA THR A 188 4.49 0.24 -16.21
C THR A 188 5.81 -0.14 -16.88
N TRP A 189 6.75 0.78 -16.87
CA TRP A 189 8.10 0.51 -17.37
C TRP A 189 8.75 -0.62 -16.56
N GLY A 190 9.35 -1.59 -17.27
CA GLY A 190 9.94 -2.77 -16.65
C GLY A 190 8.96 -3.88 -16.26
N ALA A 191 7.66 -3.68 -16.47
CA ALA A 191 6.71 -4.79 -16.32
C ALA A 191 6.98 -5.89 -17.36
N ALA A 192 6.89 -7.15 -16.93
CA ALA A 192 6.94 -8.26 -17.87
C ALA A 192 5.75 -8.14 -18.87
N PRO A 193 5.94 -8.52 -20.15
CA PRO A 193 4.82 -8.60 -21.07
C PRO A 193 3.73 -9.53 -20.51
N ILE A 194 2.48 -9.09 -20.57
CA ILE A 194 1.34 -9.98 -20.27
C ILE A 194 1.24 -10.94 -21.46
N GLU A 195 1.50 -12.24 -21.20
CA GLU A 195 1.33 -13.30 -22.21
C GLU A 195 -0.17 -13.64 -22.41
#